data_9e5ab584f271154ef5a339d3badd3dc6
#
_entry.id   9e5ab584f271154ef5a339d3badd3dc6
#
_cell.length_a   1.000
_cell.length_b   1.000
_cell.length_c   1.000
_cell.angle_alpha   90.00
_cell.angle_beta   90.00
_cell.angle_gamma   90.00
#
_symmetry.space_group_name_H-M   'P 1'
#
loop_
_entity.id
_entity.type
_entity.pdbx_description
1 polymer ?
#
loop_
_entity_poly.entity_id
_entity_poly.type
_entity_poly.pdbx_seq_one_letter_code
_entity_poly.pdbx_strand_id
1 'polypeptide(L)'
;MPVLNRSVLYYLAIALVQGALLLTFIHYRNPVLAVFCATLALVGGINLQLLGGAVRQRGTWLLVAGLALLMASVSAWLYAQSADGWLWMRWIPASLVLAYIGAAFILSWPTRDGNRLRYQDLYQHAWNNAFIVLLALLVTLAFWLLLWLCGRLFTILGAPVLSDIFASLEFICVCLPIFFSLGIRMGRQNDKAIGLLRNVLLTVCRYLLPLCSLIAVVFTLALAVTGVAPIFNTGYSTSILLCLVGSTLFLLNGVFQDGEHDAGYARPLKLLVNASLVCLPLLMALACYSSWLRIDQYGLTPQRFLAMLLIGIALVYSLAALWAIRPRQAVWLGSLRRSNPLIALLSFVVLMLVFTPVLNPLTYSAANQMERLLSGRTSADAFDARALRHRLGKPGIEQFERLSRLVKEGQILDAPSRELLADRLLEAEPVSMSPREYGPKLEWIGPAPEDSAQMLNLTLIESQCGSSGCAAWQVDLDDDGVNEVLVVPKHEYSTSAFVYARHEGFWRDYARVDGIGTGRALIEQIRAGTLKLAKPRYKTLVIDGRELGMMPYPQRD
;
A
#
# COMPACT_ATOMS: atom_id res chain seq x y z
N MET A 1 27.84 20.15 -32.55
CA MET A 1 27.01 19.49 -31.51
C MET A 1 25.59 20.06 -31.63
N PRO A 2 24.55 19.25 -31.85
CA PRO A 2 23.17 19.79 -31.89
C PRO A 2 22.85 20.36 -30.51
N VAL A 3 22.47 21.63 -30.49
CA VAL A 3 22.02 22.34 -29.29
C VAL A 3 20.90 21.51 -28.67
N LEU A 4 21.10 20.95 -27.47
CA LEU A 4 20.05 20.23 -26.75
C LEU A 4 18.81 21.14 -26.75
N ASN A 5 17.72 20.62 -27.31
CA ASN A 5 16.47 21.37 -27.40
C ASN A 5 16.07 21.82 -25.98
N ARG A 6 15.75 23.09 -25.78
CA ARG A 6 15.35 23.68 -24.47
C ARG A 6 14.29 22.84 -23.74
N SER A 7 13.44 22.17 -24.51
CA SER A 7 12.46 21.22 -23.98
C SER A 7 13.12 20.01 -23.30
N VAL A 8 14.14 19.39 -23.90
CA VAL A 8 14.85 18.24 -23.29
C VAL A 8 15.51 18.65 -21.98
N LEU A 9 16.19 19.80 -21.99
CA LEU A 9 16.85 20.33 -20.77
C LEU A 9 15.86 20.55 -19.62
N TYR A 10 14.66 21.06 -19.92
CA TYR A 10 13.61 21.23 -18.91
C TYR A 10 13.23 19.92 -18.23
N TYR A 11 12.93 18.87 -19.03
CA TYR A 11 12.53 17.56 -18.50
C TYR A 11 13.67 16.88 -17.74
N LEU A 12 14.89 16.96 -18.24
CA LEU A 12 16.08 16.40 -17.56
C LEU A 12 16.38 17.12 -16.25
N ALA A 13 16.27 18.47 -16.22
CA ALA A 13 16.49 19.23 -14.99
C ALA A 13 15.50 18.82 -13.88
N ILE A 14 14.21 18.68 -14.21
CA ILE A 14 13.21 18.22 -13.25
C ILE A 14 13.53 16.79 -12.79
N ALA A 15 13.88 15.88 -13.72
CA ALA A 15 14.20 14.50 -13.39
C ALA A 15 15.42 14.39 -12.48
N LEU A 16 16.47 15.19 -12.70
CA LEU A 16 17.65 15.22 -11.83
C LEU A 16 17.33 15.75 -10.43
N VAL A 17 16.49 16.79 -10.32
CA VAL A 17 16.00 17.28 -9.01
C VAL A 17 15.18 16.21 -8.31
N GLN A 18 14.29 15.51 -9.04
CA GLN A 18 13.54 14.38 -8.49
C GLN A 18 14.47 13.28 -7.99
N GLY A 19 15.47 12.89 -8.79
CA GLY A 19 16.48 11.89 -8.41
C GLY A 19 17.25 12.30 -7.15
N ALA A 20 17.71 13.54 -7.07
CA ALA A 20 18.40 14.07 -5.90
C ALA A 20 17.52 14.03 -4.63
N LEU A 21 16.23 14.39 -4.74
CA LEU A 21 15.28 14.30 -3.63
C LEU A 21 14.98 12.84 -3.24
N LEU A 22 14.92 11.92 -4.20
CA LEU A 22 14.73 10.50 -3.92
C LEU A 22 15.96 9.87 -3.24
N LEU A 23 17.18 10.32 -3.58
CA LEU A 23 18.39 9.89 -2.89
C LEU A 23 18.39 10.26 -1.40
N THR A 24 17.68 11.31 -0.99
CA THR A 24 17.50 11.62 0.44
C THR A 24 16.80 10.50 1.19
N PHE A 25 15.92 9.73 0.52
CA PHE A 25 15.24 8.58 1.11
C PHE A 25 16.22 7.47 1.53
N ILE A 26 17.32 7.32 0.83
CA ILE A 26 18.34 6.30 1.09
C ILE A 26 19.34 6.76 2.18
N HIS A 27 19.77 8.02 2.11
CA HIS A 27 20.87 8.51 2.94
C HIS A 27 20.45 9.26 4.20
N TYR A 28 19.18 9.65 4.32
CA TYR A 28 18.72 10.43 5.47
C TYR A 28 18.35 9.53 6.65
N ARG A 29 18.93 9.80 7.82
CA ARG A 29 18.61 9.10 9.08
C ARG A 29 17.18 9.34 9.57
N ASN A 30 16.53 10.42 9.13
CA ASN A 30 15.16 10.74 9.51
C ASN A 30 14.17 10.26 8.44
N PRO A 31 13.46 9.14 8.65
CA PRO A 31 12.58 8.56 7.65
C PRO A 31 11.34 9.44 7.33
N VAL A 32 10.91 10.28 8.27
CA VAL A 32 9.77 11.20 8.07
C VAL A 32 10.14 12.27 7.03
N LEU A 33 11.33 12.85 7.13
CA LEU A 33 11.83 13.82 6.17
C LEU A 33 12.09 13.18 4.80
N ALA A 34 12.59 11.95 4.79
CA ALA A 34 12.80 11.19 3.57
C ALA A 34 11.47 10.96 2.81
N VAL A 35 10.40 10.57 3.50
CA VAL A 35 9.05 10.41 2.92
C VAL A 35 8.50 11.74 2.41
N PHE A 36 8.72 12.84 3.15
CA PHE A 36 8.35 14.18 2.70
C PHE A 36 9.04 14.53 1.36
N CYS A 37 10.37 14.39 1.29
CA CYS A 37 11.15 14.70 0.09
C CYS A 37 10.77 13.80 -1.09
N ALA A 38 10.57 12.50 -0.86
CA ALA A 38 10.14 11.58 -1.90
C ALA A 38 8.76 11.93 -2.47
N THR A 39 7.78 12.26 -1.61
CA THR A 39 6.43 12.66 -2.07
C THR A 39 6.50 14.00 -2.80
N LEU A 40 7.26 14.96 -2.30
CA LEU A 40 7.47 16.25 -2.95
C LEU A 40 8.08 16.08 -4.35
N ALA A 41 9.10 15.21 -4.47
CA ALA A 41 9.74 14.89 -5.75
C ALA A 41 8.75 14.27 -6.73
N LEU A 42 7.98 13.27 -6.30
CA LEU A 42 7.06 12.54 -7.16
C LEU A 42 5.90 13.45 -7.59
N VAL A 43 5.16 14.02 -6.65
CA VAL A 43 3.97 14.83 -6.97
C VAL A 43 4.35 16.14 -7.68
N GLY A 44 5.33 16.86 -7.14
CA GLY A 44 5.80 18.11 -7.72
C GLY A 44 6.43 17.91 -9.10
N GLY A 45 7.35 16.96 -9.23
CA GLY A 45 8.05 16.68 -10.47
C GLY A 45 7.12 16.21 -11.59
N ILE A 46 6.21 15.24 -11.32
CA ILE A 46 5.25 14.76 -12.33
C ILE A 46 4.33 15.90 -12.79
N ASN A 47 3.80 16.71 -11.87
CA ASN A 47 2.97 17.84 -12.23
C ASN A 47 3.72 18.89 -13.06
N LEU A 48 4.97 19.19 -12.72
CA LEU A 48 5.81 20.11 -13.51
C LEU A 48 6.10 19.55 -14.91
N GLN A 49 6.36 18.24 -15.02
CA GLN A 49 6.56 17.58 -16.31
C GLN A 49 5.27 17.60 -17.15
N LEU A 50 4.10 17.36 -16.54
CA LEU A 50 2.81 17.45 -17.22
C LEU A 50 2.46 18.88 -17.66
N LEU A 51 2.91 19.91 -16.95
CA LEU A 51 2.78 21.31 -17.39
C LEU A 51 3.58 21.57 -18.66
N GLY A 52 4.78 20.99 -18.79
CA GLY A 52 5.71 21.31 -19.88
C GLY A 52 6.24 22.75 -19.78
N GLY A 53 7.35 23.05 -20.42
CA GLY A 53 8.02 24.35 -20.33
C GLY A 53 7.29 25.55 -20.94
N ALA A 54 6.07 25.38 -21.45
CA ALA A 54 5.30 26.44 -22.11
C ALA A 54 4.52 27.35 -21.15
N VAL A 55 4.29 26.93 -19.91
CA VAL A 55 3.46 27.69 -18.96
C VAL A 55 4.30 28.76 -18.25
N ARG A 56 4.07 30.02 -18.62
CA ARG A 56 4.75 31.19 -18.03
C ARG A 56 4.04 31.79 -16.82
N GLN A 57 2.88 31.25 -16.40
CA GLN A 57 2.08 31.88 -15.34
C GLN A 57 2.59 31.47 -13.96
N ARG A 58 2.95 32.48 -13.15
CA ARG A 58 3.38 32.28 -11.75
C ARG A 58 2.33 31.55 -10.91
N GLY A 59 1.04 31.82 -11.14
CA GLY A 59 -0.06 31.20 -10.41
C GLY A 59 -0.10 29.67 -10.55
N THR A 60 0.15 29.14 -11.74
CA THR A 60 0.14 27.67 -11.98
C THR A 60 1.30 26.99 -11.25
N TRP A 61 2.48 27.61 -11.21
CA TRP A 61 3.61 27.10 -10.43
C TRP A 61 3.33 27.06 -8.94
N LEU A 62 2.66 28.10 -8.41
CA LEU A 62 2.24 28.15 -7.01
C LEU A 62 1.21 27.06 -6.68
N LEU A 63 0.27 26.78 -7.59
CA LEU A 63 -0.68 25.69 -7.41
C LEU A 63 0.00 24.31 -7.39
N VAL A 64 0.96 24.06 -8.28
CA VAL A 64 1.76 22.83 -8.26
C VAL A 64 2.56 22.70 -6.96
N ALA A 65 3.25 23.77 -6.56
CA ALA A 65 4.01 23.78 -5.31
C ALA A 65 3.08 23.55 -4.10
N GLY A 66 1.92 24.22 -4.06
CA GLY A 66 0.93 24.04 -3.00
C GLY A 66 0.40 22.63 -2.90
N LEU A 67 0.03 22.00 -4.03
CA LEU A 67 -0.40 20.61 -4.07
C LEU A 67 0.71 19.65 -3.59
N ALA A 68 1.93 19.84 -4.11
CA ALA A 68 3.05 18.97 -3.77
C ALA A 68 3.43 19.09 -2.28
N LEU A 69 3.49 20.30 -1.73
CA LEU A 69 3.75 20.54 -0.31
C LEU A 69 2.65 19.97 0.58
N LEU A 70 1.38 20.17 0.22
CA LEU A 70 0.24 19.62 0.96
C LEU A 70 0.33 18.09 1.03
N MET A 71 0.53 17.43 -0.11
CA MET A 71 0.61 15.97 -0.16
C MET A 71 1.86 15.43 0.53
N ALA A 72 3.00 16.12 0.42
CA ALA A 72 4.23 15.75 1.13
C ALA A 72 4.06 15.87 2.65
N SER A 73 3.39 16.93 3.12
CA SER A 73 3.12 17.13 4.55
C SER A 73 2.19 16.05 5.11
N VAL A 74 1.12 15.70 4.37
CA VAL A 74 0.20 14.62 4.77
C VAL A 74 0.93 13.27 4.76
N SER A 75 1.76 12.99 3.76
CA SER A 75 2.58 11.77 3.70
C SER A 75 3.50 11.64 4.91
N ALA A 76 4.23 12.69 5.23
CA ALA A 76 5.16 12.72 6.37
C ALA A 76 4.43 12.56 7.71
N TRP A 77 3.29 13.24 7.86
CA TRP A 77 2.45 13.12 9.06
C TRP A 77 1.89 11.71 9.23
N LEU A 78 1.34 11.11 8.17
CA LEU A 78 0.84 9.74 8.19
C LEU A 78 1.93 8.73 8.54
N TYR A 79 3.10 8.88 7.95
CA TYR A 79 4.25 8.01 8.25
C TYR A 79 4.65 8.10 9.72
N ALA A 80 4.69 9.31 10.28
CA ALA A 80 5.02 9.54 11.69
C ALA A 80 3.95 8.98 12.68
N GLN A 81 2.68 8.86 12.24
CA GLN A 81 1.58 8.34 13.05
C GLN A 81 1.33 6.83 12.87
N SER A 82 1.90 6.21 11.83
CA SER A 82 1.60 4.82 11.51
C SER A 82 2.41 3.86 12.37
N ALA A 83 1.80 3.36 13.46
CA ALA A 83 2.34 2.22 14.19
C ALA A 83 2.22 0.91 13.35
N ASP A 84 1.11 0.74 12.59
CA ASP A 84 0.78 -0.52 11.89
C ASP A 84 0.76 -0.39 10.35
N GLY A 85 1.12 0.76 9.79
CA GLY A 85 1.16 0.97 8.34
C GLY A 85 -0.19 0.91 7.60
N TRP A 86 -1.33 0.59 8.26
CA TRP A 86 -2.63 0.40 7.60
C TRP A 86 -3.09 1.64 6.81
N LEU A 87 -3.02 2.81 7.43
CA LEU A 87 -3.42 4.07 6.80
C LEU A 87 -2.41 4.51 5.75
N TRP A 88 -1.11 4.28 6.02
CA TRP A 88 -0.03 4.55 5.09
C TRP A 88 -0.15 3.75 3.79
N MET A 89 -0.40 2.44 3.88
CA MET A 89 -0.60 1.58 2.71
C MET A 89 -1.76 2.05 1.82
N ARG A 90 -2.81 2.63 2.40
CA ARG A 90 -3.97 3.16 1.66
C ARG A 90 -3.77 4.57 1.14
N TRP A 91 -2.87 5.31 1.75
CA TRP A 91 -2.46 6.62 1.25
C TRP A 91 -1.78 6.53 -0.12
N ILE A 92 -1.00 5.49 -0.38
CA ILE A 92 -0.29 5.31 -1.65
C ILE A 92 -1.26 5.38 -2.85
N PRO A 93 -2.29 4.50 -2.99
CA PRO A 93 -3.23 4.60 -4.11
C PRO A 93 -4.10 5.87 -4.05
N ALA A 94 -4.47 6.34 -2.85
CA ALA A 94 -5.24 7.57 -2.69
C ALA A 94 -4.45 8.80 -3.18
N SER A 95 -3.16 8.88 -2.89
CA SER A 95 -2.29 9.96 -3.32
C SER A 95 -2.15 10.03 -4.84
N LEU A 96 -2.16 8.89 -5.54
CA LEU A 96 -2.19 8.86 -7.01
C LEU A 96 -3.49 9.46 -7.57
N VAL A 97 -4.64 9.11 -6.99
CA VAL A 97 -5.94 9.67 -7.37
C VAL A 97 -5.99 11.17 -7.10
N LEU A 98 -5.52 11.61 -5.93
CA LEU A 98 -5.45 13.02 -5.57
C LEU A 98 -4.52 13.81 -6.49
N ALA A 99 -3.33 13.27 -6.79
CA ALA A 99 -2.40 13.89 -7.73
C ALA A 99 -2.99 13.99 -9.14
N TYR A 100 -3.69 12.94 -9.59
CA TYR A 100 -4.37 12.92 -10.89
C TYR A 100 -5.48 13.97 -10.99
N ILE A 101 -6.37 14.04 -10.00
CA ILE A 101 -7.44 15.07 -9.96
C ILE A 101 -6.81 16.46 -9.89
N GLY A 102 -5.86 16.66 -8.96
CA GLY A 102 -5.17 17.94 -8.79
C GLY A 102 -4.46 18.40 -10.07
N ALA A 103 -3.74 17.51 -10.76
CA ALA A 103 -3.09 17.81 -12.04
C ALA A 103 -4.09 18.28 -13.10
N ALA A 104 -5.25 17.61 -13.24
CA ALA A 104 -6.27 17.99 -14.21
C ALA A 104 -6.82 19.40 -13.93
N PHE A 105 -7.11 19.72 -12.66
CA PHE A 105 -7.59 21.05 -12.27
C PHE A 105 -6.53 22.14 -12.45
N ILE A 106 -5.28 21.89 -12.07
CA ILE A 106 -4.17 22.85 -12.21
C ILE A 106 -3.92 23.19 -13.68
N LEU A 107 -3.90 22.17 -14.56
CA LEU A 107 -3.70 22.34 -16.00
C LEU A 107 -4.87 23.07 -16.69
N SER A 108 -6.08 22.89 -16.15
CA SER A 108 -7.29 23.52 -16.65
C SER A 108 -7.57 24.88 -16.01
N TRP A 109 -6.69 25.35 -15.10
CA TRP A 109 -6.88 26.63 -14.42
C TRP A 109 -6.90 27.77 -15.43
N PRO A 110 -7.89 28.67 -15.34
CA PRO A 110 -8.09 29.70 -16.39
C PRO A 110 -6.85 30.58 -16.56
N THR A 111 -6.34 30.57 -17.77
CA THR A 111 -5.37 31.55 -18.24
C THR A 111 -6.09 32.83 -18.67
N ARG A 112 -5.39 33.92 -18.67
CA ARG A 112 -5.69 35.34 -18.94
C ARG A 112 -7.05 35.78 -19.53
N ASP A 113 -7.78 34.93 -20.28
CA ASP A 113 -8.91 35.40 -21.11
C ASP A 113 -10.31 35.02 -20.59
N GLY A 114 -10.43 34.43 -19.43
CA GLY A 114 -11.73 34.06 -18.85
C GLY A 114 -11.64 33.46 -17.46
N ASN A 115 -12.36 34.04 -16.55
CA ASN A 115 -12.37 33.66 -15.14
C ASN A 115 -13.18 32.34 -14.84
N ARG A 116 -13.35 31.47 -15.83
CA ARG A 116 -14.18 30.25 -15.68
C ARG A 116 -13.45 29.02 -16.14
N LEU A 117 -13.45 27.97 -15.29
CA LEU A 117 -13.02 26.62 -15.62
C LEU A 117 -13.89 26.06 -16.76
N ARG A 118 -13.30 25.70 -17.89
CA ARG A 118 -14.00 25.07 -19.01
C ARG A 118 -13.95 23.54 -18.81
N TYR A 119 -15.12 22.91 -18.83
CA TYR A 119 -15.20 21.45 -18.66
C TYR A 119 -14.43 20.68 -19.74
N GLN A 120 -14.40 21.19 -20.97
CA GLN A 120 -13.62 20.63 -22.07
C GLN A 120 -12.14 20.49 -21.74
N ASP A 121 -11.52 21.56 -21.22
CA ASP A 121 -10.10 21.58 -20.89
C ASP A 121 -9.82 20.59 -19.75
N LEU A 122 -10.71 20.55 -18.73
CA LEU A 122 -10.61 19.60 -17.62
C LEU A 122 -10.70 18.16 -18.12
N TYR A 123 -11.66 17.85 -18.99
CA TYR A 123 -11.83 16.54 -19.59
C TYR A 123 -10.60 16.13 -20.41
N GLN A 124 -10.12 17.03 -21.29
CA GLN A 124 -8.95 16.74 -22.13
C GLN A 124 -7.70 16.48 -21.28
N HIS A 125 -7.43 17.34 -20.29
CA HIS A 125 -6.28 17.15 -19.41
C HIS A 125 -6.40 15.87 -18.56
N ALA A 126 -7.58 15.57 -18.01
CA ALA A 126 -7.78 14.35 -17.25
C ALA A 126 -7.47 13.11 -18.09
N TRP A 127 -8.07 12.97 -19.26
CA TRP A 127 -7.86 11.79 -20.11
C TRP A 127 -6.46 11.74 -20.73
N ASN A 128 -5.96 12.86 -21.25
CA ASN A 128 -4.64 12.89 -21.88
C ASN A 128 -3.53 12.61 -20.86
N ASN A 129 -3.60 13.17 -19.67
CA ASN A 129 -2.60 12.92 -18.62
C ASN A 129 -2.52 11.44 -18.24
N ALA A 130 -3.67 10.74 -18.16
CA ALA A 130 -3.69 9.31 -17.87
C ALA A 130 -2.90 8.51 -18.93
N PHE A 131 -3.13 8.80 -20.22
CA PHE A 131 -2.42 8.12 -21.30
C PHE A 131 -0.94 8.54 -21.43
N ILE A 132 -0.63 9.82 -21.15
CA ILE A 132 0.76 10.29 -21.13
C ILE A 132 1.55 9.59 -20.03
N VAL A 133 0.98 9.50 -18.82
CA VAL A 133 1.61 8.79 -17.69
C VAL A 133 1.73 7.30 -17.98
N LEU A 134 0.68 6.67 -18.54
CA LEU A 134 0.74 5.26 -18.94
C LEU A 134 1.85 5.00 -19.97
N LEU A 135 1.98 5.85 -21.00
CA LEU A 135 3.05 5.76 -21.98
C LEU A 135 4.43 5.94 -21.33
N ALA A 136 4.55 6.90 -20.40
CA ALA A 136 5.79 7.11 -19.65
C ALA A 136 6.17 5.88 -18.82
N LEU A 137 5.22 5.24 -18.16
CA LEU A 137 5.43 3.99 -17.43
C LEU A 137 5.86 2.85 -18.36
N LEU A 138 5.25 2.71 -19.53
CA LEU A 138 5.62 1.69 -20.51
C LEU A 138 7.05 1.91 -21.05
N VAL A 139 7.42 3.16 -21.36
CA VAL A 139 8.78 3.51 -21.79
C VAL A 139 9.79 3.20 -20.68
N THR A 140 9.47 3.57 -19.44
CA THR A 140 10.33 3.30 -18.28
C THR A 140 10.49 1.80 -18.04
N LEU A 141 9.40 1.03 -18.13
CA LEU A 141 9.42 -0.42 -18.01
C LEU A 141 10.26 -1.08 -19.11
N ALA A 142 10.06 -0.68 -20.36
CA ALA A 142 10.84 -1.21 -21.48
C ALA A 142 12.33 -0.95 -21.31
N PHE A 143 12.70 0.26 -20.90
CA PHE A 143 14.08 0.60 -20.59
C PHE A 143 14.65 -0.25 -19.44
N TRP A 144 13.87 -0.44 -18.37
CA TRP A 144 14.27 -1.25 -17.23
C TRP A 144 14.50 -2.72 -17.60
N LEU A 145 13.62 -3.28 -18.46
CA LEU A 145 13.79 -4.63 -18.99
C LEU A 145 15.06 -4.77 -19.84
N LEU A 146 15.40 -3.74 -20.62
CA LEU A 146 16.65 -3.72 -21.39
C LEU A 146 17.89 -3.66 -20.49
N LEU A 147 17.86 -2.85 -19.43
CA LEU A 147 18.94 -2.81 -18.45
C LEU A 147 19.10 -4.14 -17.72
N TRP A 148 17.99 -4.73 -17.29
CA TRP A 148 17.99 -6.06 -16.65
C TRP A 148 18.59 -7.12 -17.57
N LEU A 149 18.16 -7.13 -18.84
CA LEU A 149 18.72 -8.05 -19.85
C LEU A 149 20.23 -7.81 -20.05
N CYS A 150 20.63 -6.56 -20.17
CA CYS A 150 22.03 -6.17 -20.28
C CYS A 150 22.84 -6.68 -19.07
N GLY A 151 22.37 -6.42 -17.84
CA GLY A 151 23.03 -6.92 -16.64
C GLY A 151 23.18 -8.44 -16.63
N ARG A 152 22.15 -9.20 -17.06
CA ARG A 152 22.21 -10.66 -17.16
C ARG A 152 23.21 -11.15 -18.20
N LEU A 153 23.26 -10.51 -19.36
CA LEU A 153 24.23 -10.87 -20.43
C LEU A 153 25.67 -10.64 -19.96
N PHE A 154 25.95 -9.52 -19.30
CA PHE A 154 27.30 -9.25 -18.75
C PHE A 154 27.66 -10.18 -17.61
N THR A 155 26.71 -10.61 -16.78
CA THR A 155 26.96 -11.62 -15.73
C THR A 155 27.39 -12.96 -16.35
N ILE A 156 26.75 -13.39 -17.46
CA ILE A 156 27.15 -14.61 -18.20
C ILE A 156 28.57 -14.48 -18.77
N LEU A 157 29.00 -13.28 -19.15
CA LEU A 157 30.34 -13.01 -19.66
C LEU A 157 31.39 -12.86 -18.54
N GLY A 158 31.03 -13.06 -17.27
CA GLY A 158 31.93 -12.97 -16.12
C GLY A 158 32.13 -11.55 -15.58
N ALA A 159 31.30 -10.59 -15.95
CA ALA A 159 31.33 -9.21 -15.47
C ALA A 159 30.06 -8.85 -14.65
N PRO A 160 29.86 -9.35 -13.41
CA PRO A 160 28.65 -9.13 -12.61
C PRO A 160 28.51 -7.68 -12.13
N VAL A 161 29.58 -6.89 -12.09
CA VAL A 161 29.60 -5.50 -11.60
C VAL A 161 28.51 -4.63 -12.23
N LEU A 162 28.22 -4.81 -13.52
CA LEU A 162 27.16 -4.05 -14.20
C LEU A 162 25.76 -4.41 -13.67
N SER A 163 25.53 -5.67 -13.35
CA SER A 163 24.26 -6.12 -12.73
C SER A 163 24.08 -5.47 -11.36
N ASP A 164 25.14 -5.38 -10.56
CA ASP A 164 25.13 -4.79 -9.21
C ASP A 164 24.89 -3.28 -9.27
N ILE A 165 25.53 -2.59 -10.22
CA ILE A 165 25.29 -1.15 -10.46
C ILE A 165 23.82 -0.92 -10.84
N PHE A 166 23.27 -1.68 -11.78
CA PHE A 166 21.87 -1.50 -12.21
C PHE A 166 20.85 -1.86 -11.13
N ALA A 167 21.21 -2.72 -10.19
CA ALA A 167 20.38 -3.09 -9.05
C ALA A 167 20.55 -2.14 -7.85
N SER A 168 21.56 -1.24 -7.85
CA SER A 168 21.76 -0.30 -6.77
C SER A 168 20.63 0.72 -6.66
N LEU A 169 20.21 1.03 -5.42
CA LEU A 169 19.12 1.99 -5.17
C LEU A 169 19.48 3.38 -5.68
N GLU A 170 20.75 3.77 -5.62
CA GLU A 170 21.26 5.04 -6.11
C GLU A 170 21.04 5.19 -7.63
N PHE A 171 21.39 4.15 -8.39
CA PHE A 171 21.16 4.12 -9.83
C PHE A 171 19.67 4.18 -10.16
N ILE A 172 18.85 3.42 -9.45
CA ILE A 172 17.40 3.40 -9.63
C ILE A 172 16.81 4.80 -9.38
N CYS A 173 17.18 5.45 -8.27
CA CYS A 173 16.65 6.77 -7.91
C CYS A 173 17.01 7.86 -8.93
N VAL A 174 18.11 7.74 -9.64
CA VAL A 174 18.52 8.72 -10.68
C VAL A 174 17.92 8.37 -12.03
N CYS A 175 18.05 7.11 -12.47
CA CYS A 175 17.68 6.71 -13.82
C CYS A 175 16.16 6.64 -14.04
N LEU A 176 15.40 6.15 -13.03
CA LEU A 176 13.95 5.99 -13.16
C LEU A 176 13.23 7.33 -13.43
N PRO A 177 13.49 8.44 -12.70
CA PRO A 177 12.90 9.74 -13.03
C PRO A 177 13.31 10.27 -14.41
N ILE A 178 14.53 9.99 -14.88
CA ILE A 178 15.01 10.42 -16.19
C ILE A 178 14.18 9.77 -17.30
N PHE A 179 14.04 8.43 -17.27
CA PHE A 179 13.31 7.72 -18.31
C PHE A 179 11.81 8.00 -18.25
N PHE A 180 11.25 8.11 -17.06
CA PHE A 180 9.87 8.52 -16.86
C PHE A 180 9.61 9.92 -17.43
N SER A 181 10.49 10.88 -17.15
CA SER A 181 10.42 12.24 -17.66
C SER A 181 10.49 12.30 -19.20
N LEU A 182 11.40 11.54 -19.79
CA LEU A 182 11.50 11.42 -21.25
C LEU A 182 10.25 10.78 -21.85
N GLY A 183 9.66 9.79 -21.19
CA GLY A 183 8.39 9.19 -21.56
C GLY A 183 7.22 10.19 -21.53
N ILE A 184 7.12 11.02 -20.47
CA ILE A 184 6.12 12.10 -20.41
C ILE A 184 6.33 13.08 -21.57
N ARG A 185 7.58 13.50 -21.83
CA ARG A 185 7.89 14.38 -22.95
C ARG A 185 7.45 13.78 -24.28
N MET A 186 7.74 12.49 -24.50
CA MET A 186 7.35 11.76 -25.71
C MET A 186 5.82 11.74 -25.86
N GLY A 187 5.07 11.47 -24.79
CA GLY A 187 3.61 11.50 -24.78
C GLY A 187 3.05 12.89 -25.12
N ARG A 188 3.61 13.92 -24.52
CA ARG A 188 3.19 15.31 -24.78
C ARG A 188 3.52 15.83 -26.19
N GLN A 189 4.52 15.29 -26.85
CA GLN A 189 4.88 15.66 -28.22
C GLN A 189 4.11 14.86 -29.29
N ASN A 190 3.43 13.79 -28.88
CA ASN A 190 2.70 12.90 -29.78
C ASN A 190 1.17 12.95 -29.55
N ASP A 191 0.58 14.12 -29.70
CA ASP A 191 -0.88 14.31 -29.51
C ASP A 191 -1.72 13.34 -30.35
N LYS A 192 -1.24 12.96 -31.54
CA LYS A 192 -1.91 12.00 -32.42
C LYS A 192 -1.96 10.60 -31.79
N ALA A 193 -0.85 10.12 -31.20
CA ALA A 193 -0.80 8.81 -30.56
C ALA A 193 -1.68 8.78 -29.29
N ILE A 194 -1.60 9.82 -28.46
CA ILE A 194 -2.44 9.96 -27.26
C ILE A 194 -3.93 10.05 -27.64
N GLY A 195 -4.25 10.83 -28.68
CA GLY A 195 -5.62 10.92 -29.21
C GLY A 195 -6.15 9.57 -29.72
N LEU A 196 -5.32 8.79 -30.41
CA LEU A 196 -5.69 7.45 -30.87
C LEU A 196 -5.99 6.51 -29.68
N LEU A 197 -5.10 6.42 -28.70
CA LEU A 197 -5.32 5.60 -27.49
C LEU A 197 -6.59 6.00 -26.75
N ARG A 198 -6.81 7.31 -26.58
CA ARG A 198 -8.03 7.84 -25.98
C ARG A 198 -9.26 7.40 -26.77
N ASN A 199 -9.27 7.59 -28.10
CA ASN A 199 -10.41 7.23 -28.96
C ASN A 199 -10.72 5.73 -28.93
N VAL A 200 -9.70 4.87 -28.89
CA VAL A 200 -9.90 3.41 -28.72
C VAL A 200 -10.62 3.12 -27.42
N LEU A 201 -10.15 3.66 -26.28
CA LEU A 201 -10.80 3.43 -24.99
C LEU A 201 -12.22 3.99 -24.94
N LEU A 202 -12.44 5.20 -25.47
CA LEU A 202 -13.78 5.82 -25.52
C LEU A 202 -14.74 5.00 -26.40
N THR A 203 -14.22 4.41 -27.47
CA THR A 203 -14.99 3.48 -28.31
C THR A 203 -15.39 2.24 -27.52
N VAL A 204 -14.48 1.65 -26.76
CA VAL A 204 -14.78 0.52 -25.87
C VAL A 204 -15.87 0.92 -24.84
N CYS A 205 -15.74 2.10 -24.20
CA CYS A 205 -16.77 2.59 -23.29
C CYS A 205 -18.14 2.71 -23.96
N ARG A 206 -18.16 3.16 -25.22
CA ARG A 206 -19.40 3.31 -25.98
C ARG A 206 -20.13 1.96 -26.24
N TYR A 207 -19.39 0.88 -26.46
CA TYR A 207 -19.99 -0.46 -26.63
C TYR A 207 -20.34 -1.11 -25.30
N LEU A 208 -19.55 -0.89 -24.25
CA LEU A 208 -19.77 -1.53 -22.95
C LEU A 208 -20.86 -0.85 -22.12
N LEU A 209 -21.09 0.47 -22.28
CA LEU A 209 -22.10 1.18 -21.47
C LEU A 209 -23.52 0.59 -21.60
N PRO A 210 -24.04 0.29 -22.82
CA PRO A 210 -25.38 -0.34 -22.94
C PRO A 210 -25.44 -1.72 -22.26
N LEU A 211 -24.37 -2.50 -22.36
CA LEU A 211 -24.29 -3.82 -21.72
C LEU A 211 -24.30 -3.69 -20.18
N CYS A 212 -23.48 -2.79 -19.64
CA CYS A 212 -23.45 -2.52 -18.21
C CYS A 212 -24.80 -1.95 -17.71
N SER A 213 -25.45 -1.10 -18.51
CA SER A 213 -26.78 -0.56 -18.24
C SER A 213 -27.84 -1.66 -18.22
N LEU A 214 -27.77 -2.61 -19.15
CA LEU A 214 -28.67 -3.77 -19.16
C LEU A 214 -28.51 -4.60 -17.87
N ILE A 215 -27.26 -4.87 -17.48
CA ILE A 215 -26.95 -5.60 -16.23
C ILE A 215 -27.53 -4.86 -15.04
N ALA A 216 -27.34 -3.53 -14.94
CA ALA A 216 -27.86 -2.74 -13.83
C ALA A 216 -29.38 -2.76 -13.74
N VAL A 217 -30.09 -2.64 -14.89
CA VAL A 217 -31.56 -2.70 -14.94
C VAL A 217 -32.06 -4.09 -14.58
N VAL A 218 -31.56 -5.15 -15.24
CA VAL A 218 -31.99 -6.54 -14.98
C VAL A 218 -31.71 -6.93 -13.53
N PHE A 219 -30.54 -6.56 -13.01
CA PHE A 219 -30.19 -6.83 -11.62
C PHE A 219 -31.14 -6.12 -10.64
N THR A 220 -31.47 -4.85 -10.88
CA THR A 220 -32.39 -4.09 -10.04
C THR A 220 -33.81 -4.70 -10.07
N LEU A 221 -34.30 -5.12 -11.26
CA LEU A 221 -35.56 -5.80 -11.40
C LEU A 221 -35.56 -7.17 -10.71
N ALA A 222 -34.48 -7.93 -10.86
CA ALA A 222 -34.32 -9.20 -10.17
C ALA A 222 -34.40 -9.04 -8.64
N LEU A 223 -33.72 -8.02 -8.07
CA LEU A 223 -33.82 -7.72 -6.64
C LEU A 223 -35.22 -7.35 -6.20
N ALA A 224 -36.00 -6.67 -7.05
CA ALA A 224 -37.40 -6.35 -6.74
C ALA A 224 -38.29 -7.60 -6.69
N VAL A 225 -37.99 -8.65 -7.45
CA VAL A 225 -38.72 -9.91 -7.50
C VAL A 225 -38.24 -10.91 -6.45
N THR A 226 -36.93 -11.12 -6.33
CA THR A 226 -36.31 -12.13 -5.44
C THR A 226 -36.09 -11.63 -4.02
N GLY A 227 -36.18 -10.30 -3.80
CA GLY A 227 -35.80 -9.65 -2.56
C GLY A 227 -34.30 -9.44 -2.43
N VAL A 228 -33.88 -8.83 -1.32
CA VAL A 228 -32.48 -8.45 -1.07
C VAL A 228 -31.66 -9.52 -0.35
N ALA A 229 -32.32 -10.55 0.21
CA ALA A 229 -31.66 -11.60 0.98
C ALA A 229 -30.54 -12.32 0.23
N PRO A 230 -30.68 -12.69 -1.06
CA PRO A 230 -29.61 -13.39 -1.78
C PRO A 230 -28.31 -12.60 -1.84
N ILE A 231 -28.37 -11.27 -2.06
CA ILE A 231 -27.16 -10.45 -2.14
C ILE A 231 -26.54 -10.21 -0.76
N PHE A 232 -27.36 -10.10 0.31
CA PHE A 232 -26.86 -9.89 1.67
C PHE A 232 -26.15 -11.13 2.22
N ASN A 233 -26.61 -12.32 1.84
CA ASN A 233 -25.99 -13.58 2.23
C ASN A 233 -24.61 -13.82 1.60
N THR A 234 -24.25 -13.11 0.51
CA THR A 234 -22.92 -13.24 -0.12
C THR A 234 -21.77 -12.74 0.76
N GLY A 235 -22.05 -11.89 1.73
CA GLY A 235 -21.01 -11.22 2.51
C GLY A 235 -20.34 -10.02 1.81
N TYR A 236 -20.47 -9.88 0.49
CA TYR A 236 -19.81 -8.86 -0.36
C TYR A 236 -20.77 -7.89 -1.04
N SER A 237 -22.00 -7.78 -0.55
CA SER A 237 -23.07 -6.96 -1.16
C SER A 237 -22.63 -5.53 -1.50
N THR A 238 -21.99 -4.83 -0.57
CA THR A 238 -21.51 -3.46 -0.77
C THR A 238 -20.50 -3.37 -1.91
N SER A 239 -19.54 -4.29 -1.97
CA SER A 239 -18.48 -4.28 -3.00
C SER A 239 -19.06 -4.56 -4.38
N ILE A 240 -20.00 -5.50 -4.49
CA ILE A 240 -20.67 -5.83 -5.76
C ILE A 240 -21.45 -4.62 -6.29
N LEU A 241 -22.24 -3.98 -5.42
CA LEU A 241 -23.04 -2.81 -5.79
C LEU A 241 -22.17 -1.61 -6.16
N LEU A 242 -21.10 -1.32 -5.40
CA LEU A 242 -20.14 -0.26 -5.72
C LEU A 242 -19.42 -0.52 -7.05
N CYS A 243 -19.04 -1.77 -7.33
CA CYS A 243 -18.39 -2.14 -8.59
C CYS A 243 -19.34 -1.91 -9.78
N LEU A 244 -20.60 -2.36 -9.70
CA LEU A 244 -21.59 -2.19 -10.75
C LEU A 244 -21.88 -0.70 -11.03
N VAL A 245 -22.12 0.07 -9.96
CA VAL A 245 -22.41 1.51 -10.09
C VAL A 245 -21.17 2.27 -10.57
N GLY A 246 -20.00 1.99 -9.97
CA GLY A 246 -18.74 2.62 -10.36
C GLY A 246 -18.37 2.36 -11.81
N SER A 247 -18.53 1.11 -12.29
CA SER A 247 -18.31 0.76 -13.71
C SER A 247 -19.29 1.50 -14.63
N THR A 248 -20.58 1.56 -14.28
CA THR A 248 -21.57 2.28 -15.07
C THR A 248 -21.24 3.77 -15.16
N LEU A 249 -20.88 4.41 -14.05
CA LEU A 249 -20.50 5.82 -14.00
C LEU A 249 -19.20 6.10 -14.77
N PHE A 250 -18.22 5.20 -14.69
CA PHE A 250 -16.98 5.32 -15.47
C PHE A 250 -17.26 5.26 -16.98
N LEU A 251 -18.02 4.25 -17.42
CA LEU A 251 -18.40 4.10 -18.82
C LEU A 251 -19.24 5.27 -19.31
N LEU A 252 -20.16 5.77 -18.46
CA LEU A 252 -20.98 6.94 -18.75
C LEU A 252 -20.09 8.18 -19.05
N ASN A 253 -19.08 8.42 -18.23
CA ASN A 253 -18.14 9.53 -18.45
C ASN A 253 -17.33 9.36 -19.73
N GLY A 254 -16.91 8.13 -20.04
CA GLY A 254 -16.24 7.81 -21.30
C GLY A 254 -17.11 8.07 -22.54
N VAL A 255 -18.43 7.87 -22.42
CA VAL A 255 -19.39 8.13 -23.50
C VAL A 255 -19.80 9.59 -23.57
N PHE A 256 -19.98 10.25 -22.43
CA PHE A 256 -20.35 11.67 -22.34
C PHE A 256 -19.24 12.60 -22.86
N GLN A 257 -17.98 12.20 -22.69
CA GLN A 257 -16.78 12.93 -23.14
C GLN A 257 -16.77 14.39 -22.64
N ASP A 258 -16.51 15.33 -23.56
CA ASP A 258 -16.57 16.77 -23.29
C ASP A 258 -18.00 17.32 -23.18
N GLY A 259 -18.99 16.50 -23.53
CA GLY A 259 -20.39 16.80 -23.50
C GLY A 259 -20.85 17.77 -24.59
N GLU A 260 -20.07 18.03 -25.65
CA GLU A 260 -20.48 18.90 -26.75
C GLU A 260 -21.25 18.16 -27.83
N HIS A 261 -20.95 16.86 -27.98
CA HIS A 261 -21.51 16.03 -29.02
C HIS A 261 -22.49 15.02 -28.44
N ASP A 262 -23.51 14.67 -29.23
CA ASP A 262 -24.40 13.59 -28.87
C ASP A 262 -23.66 12.25 -28.98
N ALA A 263 -23.89 11.34 -28.03
CA ALA A 263 -23.30 10.01 -28.00
C ALA A 263 -23.62 9.13 -29.22
N GLY A 264 -24.56 9.58 -30.08
CA GLY A 264 -24.96 8.87 -31.30
C GLY A 264 -25.63 7.51 -31.07
N TYR A 265 -26.21 7.30 -29.88
CA TYR A 265 -27.02 6.12 -29.62
C TYR A 265 -28.40 6.21 -30.26
N ALA A 266 -28.90 5.08 -30.75
CA ALA A 266 -30.30 4.95 -31.15
C ALA A 266 -31.23 5.15 -29.91
N ARG A 267 -32.45 5.60 -30.16
CA ARG A 267 -33.43 5.86 -29.08
C ARG A 267 -33.58 4.74 -28.05
N PRO A 268 -33.67 3.41 -28.42
CA PRO A 268 -33.83 2.34 -27.44
C PRO A 268 -32.59 2.20 -26.53
N LEU A 269 -31.37 2.43 -27.05
CA LEU A 269 -30.16 2.39 -26.23
C LEU A 269 -30.08 3.57 -25.27
N LYS A 270 -30.49 4.77 -25.70
CA LYS A 270 -30.60 5.92 -24.80
C LYS A 270 -31.62 5.68 -23.68
N LEU A 271 -32.75 5.03 -24.02
CA LEU A 271 -33.77 4.68 -23.03
C LEU A 271 -33.22 3.68 -22.01
N LEU A 272 -32.49 2.65 -22.47
CA LEU A 272 -31.86 1.65 -21.60
C LEU A 272 -30.84 2.30 -20.65
N VAL A 273 -29.96 3.17 -21.17
CA VAL A 273 -29.00 3.91 -20.33
C VAL A 273 -29.75 4.81 -19.34
N ASN A 274 -30.77 5.57 -19.76
CA ASN A 274 -31.56 6.38 -18.85
C ASN A 274 -32.24 5.54 -17.76
N ALA A 275 -32.79 4.37 -18.09
CA ALA A 275 -33.36 3.43 -17.11
C ALA A 275 -32.30 2.97 -16.11
N SER A 276 -31.08 2.65 -16.57
CA SER A 276 -30.00 2.28 -15.64
C SER A 276 -29.65 3.42 -14.69
N LEU A 277 -29.61 4.68 -15.17
CA LEU A 277 -29.31 5.84 -14.32
C LEU A 277 -30.40 6.08 -13.25
N VAL A 278 -31.64 5.63 -13.44
CA VAL A 278 -32.67 5.61 -12.39
C VAL A 278 -32.36 4.52 -11.35
N CYS A 279 -31.81 3.38 -11.78
CA CYS A 279 -31.46 2.29 -10.88
C CYS A 279 -30.25 2.60 -9.98
N LEU A 280 -29.26 3.40 -10.45
CA LEU A 280 -28.03 3.63 -9.71
C LEU A 280 -28.24 4.21 -8.29
N PRO A 281 -29.05 5.26 -8.05
CA PRO A 281 -29.29 5.75 -6.70
C PRO A 281 -29.97 4.70 -5.80
N LEU A 282 -30.85 3.88 -6.35
CA LEU A 282 -31.51 2.78 -5.61
C LEU A 282 -30.47 1.74 -5.16
N LEU A 283 -29.57 1.34 -6.05
CA LEU A 283 -28.48 0.41 -5.72
C LEU A 283 -27.53 0.99 -4.69
N MET A 284 -27.26 2.30 -4.74
CA MET A 284 -26.43 2.96 -3.71
C MET A 284 -27.14 3.09 -2.37
N ALA A 285 -28.45 3.34 -2.35
CA ALA A 285 -29.25 3.31 -1.13
C ALA A 285 -29.22 1.91 -0.49
N LEU A 286 -29.32 0.86 -1.30
CA LEU A 286 -29.23 -0.52 -0.84
C LEU A 286 -27.82 -0.84 -0.28
N ALA A 287 -26.76 -0.38 -0.93
CA ALA A 287 -25.39 -0.51 -0.45
C ALA A 287 -25.18 0.22 0.88
N CYS A 288 -25.75 1.42 1.02
CA CYS A 288 -25.74 2.20 2.26
C CYS A 288 -26.43 1.44 3.39
N TYR A 289 -27.64 0.93 3.13
CA TYR A 289 -28.39 0.13 4.10
C TYR A 289 -27.66 -1.13 4.53
N SER A 290 -27.09 -1.88 3.56
CA SER A 290 -26.29 -3.07 3.84
C SER A 290 -25.07 -2.77 4.72
N SER A 291 -24.36 -1.69 4.41
CA SER A 291 -23.19 -1.27 5.20
C SER A 291 -23.57 -0.77 6.58
N TRP A 292 -24.69 -0.04 6.67
CA TRP A 292 -25.23 0.45 7.95
C TRP A 292 -25.63 -0.70 8.87
N LEU A 293 -26.34 -1.72 8.37
CA LEU A 293 -26.68 -2.91 9.15
C LEU A 293 -25.45 -3.60 9.74
N ARG A 294 -24.37 -3.71 8.96
CA ARG A 294 -23.12 -4.30 9.45
C ARG A 294 -22.42 -3.44 10.48
N ILE A 295 -22.53 -2.12 10.37
CA ILE A 295 -21.98 -1.19 11.37
C ILE A 295 -22.82 -1.29 12.66
N ASP A 296 -24.12 -1.42 12.54
CA ASP A 296 -25.00 -1.58 13.70
C ASP A 296 -24.74 -2.92 14.42
N GLN A 297 -24.60 -4.01 13.70
CA GLN A 297 -24.35 -5.35 14.26
C GLN A 297 -22.96 -5.51 14.87
N TYR A 298 -21.91 -5.11 14.13
CA TYR A 298 -20.52 -5.43 14.46
C TYR A 298 -19.66 -4.22 14.82
N GLY A 299 -20.23 -3.02 14.83
CA GLY A 299 -19.53 -1.78 15.04
C GLY A 299 -18.78 -1.25 13.80
N LEU A 300 -18.28 -0.03 13.93
CA LEU A 300 -17.55 0.67 12.89
C LEU A 300 -16.11 0.13 12.82
N THR A 301 -15.68 -0.21 11.61
CA THR A 301 -14.29 -0.55 11.30
C THR A 301 -13.75 0.43 10.26
N PRO A 302 -12.42 0.61 10.15
CA PRO A 302 -11.84 1.53 9.15
C PRO A 302 -12.29 1.22 7.71
N GLN A 303 -12.44 -0.06 7.36
CA GLN A 303 -12.91 -0.49 6.03
C GLN A 303 -14.37 -0.09 5.81
N ARG A 304 -15.25 -0.26 6.81
CA ARG A 304 -16.67 0.13 6.71
C ARG A 304 -16.82 1.65 6.64
N PHE A 305 -15.98 2.39 7.37
CA PHE A 305 -15.93 3.85 7.28
C PHE A 305 -15.60 4.30 5.85
N LEU A 306 -14.54 3.76 5.26
CA LEU A 306 -14.16 4.06 3.86
C LEU A 306 -15.25 3.63 2.86
N ALA A 307 -15.87 2.48 3.08
CA ALA A 307 -16.98 2.02 2.23
C ALA A 307 -18.17 2.98 2.26
N MET A 308 -18.55 3.50 3.44
CA MET A 308 -19.61 4.48 3.58
C MET A 308 -19.29 5.80 2.86
N LEU A 309 -18.03 6.26 2.92
CA LEU A 309 -17.60 7.46 2.17
C LEU A 309 -17.68 7.24 0.65
N LEU A 310 -17.22 6.08 0.17
CA LEU A 310 -17.30 5.73 -1.26
C LEU A 310 -18.75 5.61 -1.73
N ILE A 311 -19.64 4.99 -0.93
CA ILE A 311 -21.08 4.94 -1.19
C ILE A 311 -21.64 6.37 -1.27
N GLY A 312 -21.27 7.25 -0.35
CA GLY A 312 -21.71 8.66 -0.35
C GLY A 312 -21.31 9.39 -1.63
N ILE A 313 -20.06 9.27 -2.06
CA ILE A 313 -19.59 9.87 -3.31
C ILE A 313 -20.32 9.27 -4.52
N ALA A 314 -20.46 7.93 -4.58
CA ALA A 314 -21.14 7.24 -5.66
C ALA A 314 -22.64 7.59 -5.70
N LEU A 315 -23.28 7.79 -4.55
CA LEU A 315 -24.67 8.23 -4.45
C LEU A 315 -24.84 9.65 -4.99
N VAL A 316 -23.96 10.59 -4.59
CA VAL A 316 -23.99 11.99 -5.10
C VAL A 316 -23.82 11.97 -6.62
N TYR A 317 -22.90 11.15 -7.14
CA TYR A 317 -22.71 11.04 -8.57
C TYR A 317 -23.89 10.39 -9.28
N SER A 318 -24.50 9.34 -8.71
CA SER A 318 -25.70 8.69 -9.25
C SER A 318 -26.89 9.64 -9.31
N LEU A 319 -27.07 10.48 -8.28
CA LEU A 319 -28.10 11.52 -8.26
C LEU A 319 -27.84 12.60 -9.30
N ALA A 320 -26.60 13.01 -9.50
CA ALA A 320 -26.24 13.96 -10.56
C ALA A 320 -26.49 13.38 -11.96
N ALA A 321 -26.19 12.09 -12.18
CA ALA A 321 -26.47 11.39 -13.42
C ALA A 321 -28.00 11.24 -13.65
N LEU A 322 -28.76 10.92 -12.62
CA LEU A 322 -30.23 10.91 -12.66
C LEU A 322 -30.81 12.27 -13.01
N TRP A 323 -30.27 13.33 -12.40
CA TRP A 323 -30.69 14.70 -12.73
C TRP A 323 -30.42 15.07 -14.19
N ALA A 324 -29.38 14.49 -14.79
CA ALA A 324 -28.94 14.77 -16.16
C ALA A 324 -29.88 14.17 -17.25
N ILE A 325 -30.79 13.25 -16.90
CA ILE A 325 -31.75 12.66 -17.84
C ILE A 325 -32.82 13.67 -18.31
N ARG A 326 -32.98 14.80 -17.63
CA ARG A 326 -34.06 15.76 -17.90
C ARG A 326 -34.07 16.26 -19.36
N PRO A 327 -35.24 16.27 -20.02
CA PRO A 327 -35.34 16.51 -21.47
C PRO A 327 -35.09 17.97 -21.91
N ARG A 328 -34.90 18.92 -20.98
CA ARG A 328 -34.72 20.35 -21.26
C ARG A 328 -33.30 20.75 -21.61
N GLN A 329 -32.42 19.82 -21.90
CA GLN A 329 -31.01 20.11 -22.19
C GLN A 329 -30.75 20.03 -23.70
N ALA A 330 -29.93 20.95 -24.22
CA ALA A 330 -29.56 21.00 -25.64
C ALA A 330 -28.77 19.72 -26.08
N VAL A 331 -28.02 19.13 -25.14
CA VAL A 331 -27.26 17.89 -25.37
C VAL A 331 -27.68 16.87 -24.30
N TRP A 332 -27.80 15.61 -24.69
CA TRP A 332 -28.10 14.51 -23.77
C TRP A 332 -27.10 14.44 -22.63
N LEU A 333 -27.59 14.41 -21.38
CA LEU A 333 -26.82 14.45 -20.15
C LEU A 333 -25.99 15.74 -19.91
N GLY A 334 -26.28 16.85 -20.58
CA GLY A 334 -25.49 18.09 -20.60
C GLY A 334 -25.22 18.72 -19.22
N SER A 335 -26.05 18.45 -18.18
CA SER A 335 -25.78 18.96 -16.82
C SER A 335 -24.53 18.35 -16.18
N LEU A 336 -24.05 17.19 -16.67
CA LEU A 336 -22.81 16.57 -16.19
C LEU A 336 -21.59 17.47 -16.38
N ARG A 337 -21.60 18.39 -17.34
CA ARG A 337 -20.55 19.41 -17.49
C ARG A 337 -20.34 20.25 -16.22
N ARG A 338 -21.40 20.48 -15.45
CA ARG A 338 -21.35 21.25 -14.20
C ARG A 338 -21.11 20.37 -12.99
N SER A 339 -21.76 19.20 -12.94
CA SER A 339 -21.68 18.31 -11.78
C SER A 339 -20.36 17.55 -11.70
N ASN A 340 -19.78 17.08 -12.83
CA ASN A 340 -18.54 16.32 -12.82
C ASN A 340 -17.36 17.06 -12.15
N PRO A 341 -17.05 18.33 -12.48
CA PRO A 341 -15.98 19.06 -11.80
C PRO A 341 -16.25 19.22 -10.29
N LEU A 342 -17.49 19.49 -9.91
CA LEU A 342 -17.86 19.68 -8.50
C LEU A 342 -17.72 18.36 -7.72
N ILE A 343 -18.15 17.24 -8.29
CA ILE A 343 -18.02 15.93 -7.66
C ILE A 343 -16.55 15.50 -7.59
N ALA A 344 -15.75 15.78 -8.63
CA ALA A 344 -14.31 15.52 -8.59
C ALA A 344 -13.61 16.34 -7.49
N LEU A 345 -13.96 17.61 -7.33
CA LEU A 345 -13.44 18.47 -6.26
C LEU A 345 -13.93 17.98 -4.88
N LEU A 346 -15.21 17.62 -4.75
CA LEU A 346 -15.75 17.03 -3.53
C LEU A 346 -14.98 15.73 -3.17
N SER A 347 -14.77 14.86 -4.16
CA SER A 347 -14.02 13.63 -3.97
C SER A 347 -12.57 13.89 -3.55
N PHE A 348 -11.92 14.90 -4.13
CA PHE A 348 -10.58 15.32 -3.74
C PHE A 348 -10.55 15.78 -2.28
N VAL A 349 -11.47 16.67 -1.89
CA VAL A 349 -11.54 17.21 -0.51
C VAL A 349 -11.84 16.10 0.49
N VAL A 350 -12.85 15.26 0.24
CA VAL A 350 -13.22 14.16 1.13
C VAL A 350 -12.07 13.16 1.27
N LEU A 351 -11.46 12.76 0.15
CA LEU A 351 -10.35 11.82 0.17
C LEU A 351 -9.12 12.41 0.88
N MET A 352 -8.85 13.71 0.72
CA MET A 352 -7.79 14.38 1.46
C MET A 352 -8.08 14.40 2.97
N LEU A 353 -9.30 14.73 3.39
CA LEU A 353 -9.69 14.80 4.79
C LEU A 353 -9.61 13.45 5.52
N VAL A 354 -9.85 12.34 4.83
CA VAL A 354 -9.70 10.97 5.37
C VAL A 354 -8.29 10.70 5.89
N PHE A 355 -7.30 11.29 5.24
CA PHE A 355 -5.88 11.14 5.61
C PHE A 355 -5.36 12.29 6.49
N THR A 356 -6.27 13.01 7.14
CA THR A 356 -5.98 14.04 8.15
C THR A 356 -6.67 13.67 9.46
N PRO A 357 -6.37 14.33 10.59
CA PRO A 357 -7.07 14.10 11.85
C PRO A 357 -8.59 14.33 11.79
N VAL A 358 -9.09 15.08 10.79
CA VAL A 358 -10.51 15.50 10.69
C VAL A 358 -11.44 14.32 10.40
N LEU A 359 -11.11 13.46 9.42
CA LEU A 359 -11.92 12.29 9.04
C LEU A 359 -11.13 10.97 9.16
N ASN A 360 -10.25 10.87 10.15
CA ASN A 360 -9.42 9.69 10.34
C ASN A 360 -10.26 8.45 10.69
N PRO A 361 -10.32 7.42 9.80
CA PRO A 361 -11.14 6.23 10.03
C PRO A 361 -10.72 5.43 11.26
N LEU A 362 -9.43 5.49 11.65
CA LEU A 362 -8.93 4.80 12.84
C LEU A 362 -9.50 5.43 14.11
N THR A 363 -9.51 6.77 14.19
CA THR A 363 -10.05 7.51 15.34
C THR A 363 -11.54 7.23 15.55
N TYR A 364 -12.34 7.34 14.47
CA TYR A 364 -13.77 7.07 14.54
C TYR A 364 -14.08 5.61 14.88
N SER A 365 -13.30 4.67 14.33
CA SER A 365 -13.49 3.25 14.64
C SER A 365 -13.11 2.92 16.07
N ALA A 366 -11.99 3.42 16.57
CA ALA A 366 -11.57 3.21 17.97
C ALA A 366 -12.59 3.78 18.96
N ALA A 367 -13.06 5.01 18.73
CA ALA A 367 -14.10 5.64 19.55
C ALA A 367 -15.40 4.86 19.53
N ASN A 368 -15.87 4.40 18.36
CA ASN A 368 -17.09 3.63 18.24
C ASN A 368 -17.00 2.27 18.94
N GLN A 369 -15.89 1.54 18.78
CA GLN A 369 -15.71 0.25 19.47
C GLN A 369 -15.70 0.42 20.99
N MET A 370 -15.04 1.46 21.49
CA MET A 370 -15.03 1.78 22.91
C MET A 370 -16.44 2.15 23.42
N GLU A 371 -17.17 3.01 22.71
CA GLU A 371 -18.54 3.41 23.06
C GLU A 371 -19.49 2.21 23.10
N ARG A 372 -19.38 1.28 22.16
CA ARG A 372 -20.20 0.06 22.10
C ARG A 372 -19.96 -0.85 23.29
N LEU A 373 -18.70 -0.98 23.73
CA LEU A 373 -18.37 -1.74 24.94
C LEU A 373 -18.96 -1.06 26.18
N LEU A 374 -18.73 0.25 26.35
CA LEU A 374 -19.20 1.01 27.51
C LEU A 374 -20.73 1.09 27.59
N SER A 375 -21.42 1.11 26.44
CA SER A 375 -22.90 1.11 26.38
C SER A 375 -23.53 -0.28 26.48
N GLY A 376 -22.73 -1.35 26.60
CA GLY A 376 -23.22 -2.73 26.66
C GLY A 376 -23.74 -3.30 25.34
N ARG A 377 -23.59 -2.56 24.21
CA ARG A 377 -23.94 -3.07 22.88
C ARG A 377 -23.02 -4.19 22.40
N THR A 378 -21.79 -4.21 22.89
CA THR A 378 -20.82 -5.29 22.68
C THR A 378 -20.47 -5.83 24.06
N SER A 379 -20.71 -7.13 24.25
CA SER A 379 -20.40 -7.80 25.53
C SER A 379 -18.88 -7.95 25.69
N ALA A 380 -18.42 -8.09 26.92
CA ALA A 380 -17.00 -8.24 27.26
C ALA A 380 -16.36 -9.45 26.57
N ASP A 381 -17.12 -10.54 26.38
CA ASP A 381 -16.68 -11.76 25.70
C ASP A 381 -16.56 -11.61 24.18
N ALA A 382 -17.34 -10.72 23.56
CA ALA A 382 -17.28 -10.45 22.11
C ALA A 382 -16.33 -9.31 21.74
N PHE A 383 -15.80 -8.59 22.73
CA PHE A 383 -14.93 -7.44 22.50
C PHE A 383 -13.51 -7.86 22.09
N ASP A 384 -13.03 -7.34 20.94
CA ASP A 384 -11.69 -7.64 20.40
C ASP A 384 -10.67 -6.58 20.87
N ALA A 385 -10.10 -6.82 22.07
CA ALA A 385 -9.05 -5.95 22.64
C ALA A 385 -7.77 -5.92 21.78
N ARG A 386 -7.43 -7.04 21.11
CA ARG A 386 -6.27 -7.13 20.22
C ARG A 386 -6.46 -6.27 18.96
N ALA A 387 -7.66 -6.28 18.37
CA ALA A 387 -7.95 -5.41 17.24
C ALA A 387 -7.91 -3.94 17.62
N LEU A 388 -8.42 -3.56 18.80
CA LEU A 388 -8.34 -2.20 19.31
C LEU A 388 -6.89 -1.72 19.40
N ARG A 389 -6.01 -2.52 20.00
CA ARG A 389 -4.60 -2.15 20.22
C ARG A 389 -3.76 -2.20 18.94
N HIS A 390 -3.87 -3.28 18.15
CA HIS A 390 -2.92 -3.58 17.08
C HIS A 390 -3.41 -3.20 15.67
N ARG A 391 -4.73 -3.01 15.47
CA ARG A 391 -5.28 -2.71 14.13
C ARG A 391 -5.77 -1.29 13.94
N LEU A 392 -5.88 -0.50 15.03
CA LEU A 392 -6.42 0.85 14.97
C LEU A 392 -5.35 1.93 15.20
N GLY A 393 -4.06 1.56 15.15
CA GLY A 393 -2.93 2.46 15.26
C GLY A 393 -2.93 3.27 16.56
N LYS A 394 -2.35 4.46 16.55
CA LYS A 394 -2.25 5.32 17.73
C LYS A 394 -3.59 5.61 18.41
N PRO A 395 -4.69 5.95 17.70
CA PRO A 395 -6.00 6.13 18.35
C PRO A 395 -6.50 4.87 19.06
N GLY A 396 -6.22 3.70 18.52
CA GLY A 396 -6.56 2.43 19.15
C GLY A 396 -5.78 2.18 20.43
N ILE A 397 -4.48 2.48 20.44
CA ILE A 397 -3.62 2.39 21.62
C ILE A 397 -4.11 3.32 22.72
N GLU A 398 -4.43 4.57 22.39
CA GLU A 398 -4.98 5.56 23.36
C GLU A 398 -6.28 5.08 24.00
N GLN A 399 -7.20 4.52 23.22
CA GLN A 399 -8.45 3.95 23.76
C GLN A 399 -8.22 2.67 24.57
N PHE A 400 -7.26 1.85 24.17
CA PHE A 400 -6.86 0.66 24.91
C PHE A 400 -6.30 1.02 26.29
N GLU A 401 -5.39 1.99 26.39
CA GLU A 401 -4.85 2.48 27.65
C GLU A 401 -5.93 3.10 28.53
N ARG A 402 -6.87 3.83 27.92
CA ARG A 402 -8.04 4.36 28.64
C ARG A 402 -8.89 3.23 29.21
N LEU A 403 -9.17 2.18 28.43
CA LEU A 403 -9.93 1.03 28.88
C LEU A 403 -9.22 0.28 30.01
N SER A 404 -7.92 0.08 29.88
CA SER A 404 -7.09 -0.58 30.94
C SER A 404 -7.16 0.19 32.27
N ARG A 405 -7.11 1.53 32.22
CA ARG A 405 -7.30 2.36 33.45
C ARG A 405 -8.68 2.17 34.06
N LEU A 406 -9.74 2.27 33.26
CA LEU A 406 -11.12 2.15 33.72
C LEU A 406 -11.44 0.77 34.33
N VAL A 407 -10.85 -0.29 33.80
CA VAL A 407 -10.96 -1.66 34.32
C VAL A 407 -10.22 -1.79 35.66
N LYS A 408 -8.99 -1.25 35.76
CA LYS A 408 -8.18 -1.26 37.01
C LYS A 408 -8.83 -0.44 38.15
N GLU A 409 -9.44 0.68 37.81
CA GLU A 409 -10.13 1.57 38.79
C GLU A 409 -11.51 1.07 39.20
N GLY A 410 -12.02 0.01 38.57
CA GLY A 410 -13.32 -0.58 38.87
C GLY A 410 -14.52 0.31 38.53
N GLN A 411 -14.33 1.32 37.66
CA GLN A 411 -15.34 2.34 37.36
C GLN A 411 -16.40 1.89 36.35
N ILE A 412 -16.23 0.72 35.72
CA ILE A 412 -17.10 0.25 34.66
C ILE A 412 -17.38 -1.24 34.78
N LEU A 413 -18.62 -1.61 34.34
CA LEU A 413 -19.11 -2.99 34.19
C LEU A 413 -19.26 -3.75 35.51
N ASP A 414 -20.01 -4.83 35.46
CA ASP A 414 -20.14 -5.79 36.56
C ASP A 414 -18.83 -6.55 36.80
N ALA A 415 -18.67 -7.11 37.99
CA ALA A 415 -17.43 -7.77 38.41
C ALA A 415 -16.96 -8.88 37.44
N PRO A 416 -17.82 -9.82 36.96
CA PRO A 416 -17.39 -10.88 36.03
C PRO A 416 -16.94 -10.35 34.66
N SER A 417 -17.59 -9.30 34.13
CA SER A 417 -17.18 -8.68 32.85
C SER A 417 -15.85 -7.94 32.97
N ARG A 418 -15.54 -7.36 34.15
CA ARG A 418 -14.25 -6.71 34.41
C ARG A 418 -13.12 -7.72 34.46
N GLU A 419 -13.30 -8.85 35.13
CA GLU A 419 -12.29 -9.90 35.21
C GLU A 419 -11.96 -10.44 33.82
N LEU A 420 -12.99 -10.79 33.03
CA LEU A 420 -12.82 -11.25 31.65
C LEU A 420 -12.12 -10.22 30.76
N LEU A 421 -12.45 -8.94 30.90
CA LEU A 421 -11.77 -7.87 30.16
C LEU A 421 -10.33 -7.66 30.62
N ALA A 422 -10.05 -7.79 31.91
CA ALA A 422 -8.69 -7.70 32.43
C ALA A 422 -7.79 -8.77 31.79
N ASP A 423 -8.26 -10.02 31.72
CA ASP A 423 -7.53 -11.11 31.09
C ASP A 423 -7.30 -10.84 29.59
N ARG A 424 -8.32 -10.39 28.85
CA ARG A 424 -8.19 -10.05 27.43
C ARG A 424 -7.28 -8.85 27.15
N LEU A 425 -7.26 -7.88 28.07
CA LEU A 425 -6.35 -6.74 27.98
C LEU A 425 -4.90 -7.19 28.22
N LEU A 426 -4.68 -8.08 29.20
CA LEU A 426 -3.36 -8.69 29.43
C LEU A 426 -2.89 -9.50 28.23
N GLU A 427 -3.77 -10.28 27.60
CA GLU A 427 -3.44 -11.02 26.36
C GLU A 427 -3.17 -10.11 25.17
N ALA A 428 -3.78 -8.93 25.12
CA ALA A 428 -3.60 -7.94 24.06
C ALA A 428 -2.43 -6.99 24.34
N GLU A 429 -1.94 -6.91 25.58
CA GLU A 429 -0.69 -6.21 25.83
C GLU A 429 0.41 -6.88 24.99
N PRO A 430 1.29 -6.12 24.32
CA PRO A 430 2.49 -6.71 23.82
C PRO A 430 3.08 -7.43 25.01
N VAL A 431 3.35 -8.70 24.86
CA VAL A 431 4.20 -9.36 25.84
C VAL A 431 5.36 -8.38 25.99
N SER A 432 5.33 -7.59 27.04
CA SER A 432 6.48 -6.77 27.40
C SER A 432 7.53 -7.81 27.72
N MET A 433 8.26 -8.22 26.69
CA MET A 433 9.53 -8.84 26.89
C MET A 433 10.35 -7.77 27.61
N SER A 434 10.19 -7.70 28.92
CA SER A 434 11.27 -7.18 29.71
C SER A 434 12.45 -8.05 29.27
N PRO A 435 13.55 -7.46 28.78
CA PRO A 435 14.69 -8.24 28.30
C PRO A 435 15.28 -9.17 29.37
N ARG A 436 14.69 -9.19 30.57
CA ARG A 436 15.16 -9.91 31.76
C ARG A 436 14.36 -11.16 32.17
N GLU A 437 13.14 -11.39 31.68
CA GLU A 437 12.34 -12.56 32.06
C GLU A 437 11.97 -13.52 30.91
N TYR A 438 12.03 -13.09 29.65
CA TYR A 438 11.84 -13.92 28.47
C TYR A 438 12.93 -13.66 27.43
N GLY A 439 14.18 -13.63 27.88
CA GLY A 439 15.30 -13.91 26.96
C GLY A 439 15.10 -15.31 26.39
N PRO A 440 15.59 -15.59 25.17
CA PRO A 440 15.50 -16.92 24.60
C PRO A 440 16.00 -17.90 25.67
N LYS A 441 15.15 -18.86 26.08
CA LYS A 441 15.56 -19.88 27.05
C LYS A 441 16.65 -20.71 26.42
N LEU A 442 17.90 -20.28 26.62
CA LEU A 442 19.07 -20.98 26.17
C LEU A 442 19.37 -22.04 27.25
N GLU A 443 19.08 -23.30 26.94
CA GLU A 443 19.43 -24.41 27.81
C GLU A 443 20.82 -24.90 27.44
N TRP A 444 21.77 -24.75 28.35
CA TRP A 444 23.14 -25.20 28.12
C TRP A 444 23.26 -26.70 28.33
N ILE A 445 23.83 -27.38 27.33
CA ILE A 445 24.23 -28.79 27.44
C ILE A 445 25.73 -28.81 27.78
N GLY A 446 26.05 -28.95 29.07
CA GLY A 446 27.38 -28.80 29.61
C GLY A 446 27.65 -27.40 30.22
N PRO A 447 28.92 -27.04 30.44
CA PRO A 447 29.25 -25.75 31.04
C PRO A 447 28.94 -24.60 30.09
N ALA A 448 28.38 -23.50 30.62
CA ALA A 448 28.17 -22.29 29.86
C ALA A 448 29.47 -21.45 29.86
N PRO A 449 29.76 -20.68 28.78
CA PRO A 449 30.87 -19.72 28.80
C PRO A 449 30.66 -18.62 29.83
N GLU A 450 31.74 -18.09 30.39
CA GLU A 450 31.67 -17.04 31.42
C GLU A 450 30.93 -15.78 30.96
N ASP A 451 30.97 -15.50 29.68
CA ASP A 451 30.33 -14.36 29.01
C ASP A 451 29.01 -14.74 28.29
N SER A 452 28.40 -15.88 28.64
CA SER A 452 27.13 -16.36 28.08
C SER A 452 26.00 -15.31 28.08
N ALA A 453 26.00 -14.36 29.04
CA ALA A 453 25.07 -13.26 29.09
C ALA A 453 25.15 -12.31 27.87
N GLN A 454 26.31 -12.23 27.21
CA GLN A 454 26.47 -11.42 26.00
C GLN A 454 25.78 -12.06 24.79
N MET A 455 25.74 -13.40 24.73
CA MET A 455 25.04 -14.11 23.67
C MET A 455 23.53 -13.91 23.70
N LEU A 456 22.94 -13.80 24.90
CA LEU A 456 21.51 -13.58 25.10
C LEU A 456 21.01 -12.22 24.56
N ASN A 457 21.93 -11.26 24.38
CA ASN A 457 21.64 -9.93 23.82
C ASN A 457 21.74 -9.91 22.28
N LEU A 458 22.09 -11.01 21.63
CA LEU A 458 22.11 -11.06 20.16
C LEU A 458 20.69 -11.21 19.62
N THR A 459 20.23 -10.20 18.89
CA THR A 459 18.90 -10.16 18.24
C THR A 459 18.63 -11.37 17.33
N LEU A 460 19.69 -12.01 16.82
CA LEU A 460 19.61 -13.23 16.00
C LEU A 460 19.20 -14.45 16.81
N ILE A 461 19.71 -14.64 18.03
CA ILE A 461 19.31 -15.75 18.91
C ILE A 461 17.82 -15.65 19.26
N GLU A 462 17.34 -14.43 19.52
CA GLU A 462 15.93 -14.17 19.82
C GLU A 462 15.01 -14.57 18.65
N SER A 463 15.40 -14.24 17.42
CA SER A 463 14.64 -14.60 16.21
C SER A 463 14.68 -16.07 15.86
N GLN A 464 15.78 -16.78 16.17
CA GLN A 464 16.00 -18.20 15.84
C GLN A 464 15.38 -19.15 16.86
N CYS A 465 15.39 -18.78 18.15
CA CYS A 465 14.91 -19.62 19.23
C CYS A 465 13.39 -19.54 19.47
N GLY A 466 12.76 -18.44 19.12
CA GLY A 466 11.32 -18.21 19.31
C GLY A 466 10.84 -18.53 20.73
N SER A 467 9.56 -18.85 20.88
CA SER A 467 8.94 -19.21 22.17
C SER A 467 9.35 -20.59 22.71
N SER A 468 9.85 -21.48 21.85
CA SER A 468 10.26 -22.85 22.21
C SER A 468 11.64 -22.90 22.86
N GLY A 469 12.44 -21.85 22.74
CA GLY A 469 13.81 -21.78 23.21
C GLY A 469 14.80 -22.58 22.35
N CYS A 470 16.09 -22.54 22.74
CA CYS A 470 17.18 -23.28 22.12
C CYS A 470 17.98 -24.10 23.15
N ALA A 471 18.66 -25.12 22.65
CA ALA A 471 19.78 -25.72 23.37
C ALA A 471 21.09 -25.16 22.84
N ALA A 472 22.04 -24.89 23.72
CA ALA A 472 23.38 -24.42 23.37
C ALA A 472 24.43 -25.40 23.87
N TRP A 473 25.43 -25.67 23.05
CA TRP A 473 26.52 -26.60 23.37
C TRP A 473 27.84 -25.98 22.92
N GLN A 474 28.82 -25.98 23.88
CA GLN A 474 30.20 -25.58 23.59
C GLN A 474 31.00 -26.69 22.97
N VAL A 475 31.68 -26.41 21.89
CA VAL A 475 32.50 -27.39 21.16
C VAL A 475 33.52 -26.67 20.30
N ASP A 476 34.75 -27.14 20.28
CA ASP A 476 35.79 -26.71 19.36
C ASP A 476 35.52 -27.39 18.00
N LEU A 477 35.08 -26.57 17.03
CA LEU A 477 34.67 -27.04 15.70
C LEU A 477 35.77 -26.97 14.64
N ASP A 478 36.80 -26.15 14.87
CA ASP A 478 37.89 -25.95 13.94
C ASP A 478 39.27 -26.40 14.43
N ASP A 479 39.34 -27.01 15.63
CA ASP A 479 40.54 -27.51 16.31
C ASP A 479 41.55 -26.39 16.64
N ASP A 480 41.10 -25.17 16.91
CA ASP A 480 41.97 -24.02 17.28
C ASP A 480 42.17 -23.89 18.80
N GLY A 481 41.49 -24.69 19.60
CA GLY A 481 41.51 -24.68 21.05
C GLY A 481 40.59 -23.66 21.71
N VAL A 482 39.79 -22.94 20.94
CA VAL A 482 38.74 -22.01 21.40
C VAL A 482 37.39 -22.62 21.06
N ASN A 483 36.50 -22.75 22.05
CA ASN A 483 35.21 -23.36 21.81
C ASN A 483 34.23 -22.38 21.16
N GLU A 484 33.62 -22.82 20.05
CA GLU A 484 32.42 -22.20 19.49
C GLU A 484 31.17 -22.66 20.27
N VAL A 485 30.06 -22.01 19.96
CA VAL A 485 28.74 -22.39 20.52
C VAL A 485 27.80 -22.79 19.40
N LEU A 486 27.39 -24.06 19.44
CA LEU A 486 26.31 -24.56 18.58
C LEU A 486 24.96 -24.32 19.25
N VAL A 487 24.11 -23.50 18.63
CA VAL A 487 22.75 -23.18 19.08
C VAL A 487 21.74 -23.94 18.24
N VAL A 488 20.96 -24.81 18.89
CA VAL A 488 19.96 -25.66 18.25
C VAL A 488 18.56 -25.28 18.70
N PRO A 489 17.69 -24.79 17.81
CA PRO A 489 16.30 -24.47 18.16
C PRO A 489 15.54 -25.74 18.58
N LYS A 490 14.75 -25.64 19.66
CA LYS A 490 13.92 -26.74 20.16
C LYS A 490 12.62 -26.96 19.38
N HIS A 491 12.38 -26.12 18.38
CA HIS A 491 11.17 -26.21 17.56
C HIS A 491 11.15 -27.51 16.74
N GLU A 492 10.02 -28.21 16.71
CA GLU A 492 9.83 -29.52 16.12
C GLU A 492 10.15 -29.57 14.61
N TYR A 493 10.00 -28.46 13.92
CA TYR A 493 10.29 -28.34 12.47
C TYR A 493 11.63 -27.68 12.16
N SER A 494 12.49 -27.44 13.15
CA SER A 494 13.80 -26.84 12.89
C SER A 494 14.75 -27.84 12.26
N THR A 495 15.16 -27.56 11.02
CA THR A 495 16.11 -28.36 10.24
C THR A 495 17.52 -27.77 10.23
N SER A 496 17.77 -26.70 10.99
CA SER A 496 19.02 -25.97 11.02
C SER A 496 19.49 -25.69 12.43
N ALA A 497 20.81 -25.67 12.62
CA ALA A 497 21.50 -25.19 13.81
C ALA A 497 22.43 -24.03 13.45
N PHE A 498 22.84 -23.25 14.43
CA PHE A 498 23.62 -22.02 14.23
C PHE A 498 24.91 -22.07 15.04
N VAL A 499 26.02 -21.68 14.43
CA VAL A 499 27.33 -21.65 15.08
C VAL A 499 27.68 -20.22 15.38
N TYR A 500 28.03 -19.96 16.63
CA TYR A 500 28.54 -18.68 17.09
C TYR A 500 30.01 -18.81 17.49
N ALA A 501 30.83 -17.97 16.93
CA ALA A 501 32.28 -17.90 17.23
C ALA A 501 32.65 -16.53 17.81
N ARG A 502 33.79 -16.46 18.50
CA ARG A 502 34.35 -15.21 19.00
C ARG A 502 35.18 -14.54 17.92
N HIS A 503 34.85 -13.29 17.60
CA HIS A 503 35.68 -12.44 16.74
C HIS A 503 35.96 -11.12 17.44
N GLU A 504 37.22 -10.80 17.62
CA GLU A 504 37.68 -9.59 18.34
C GLU A 504 37.08 -9.44 19.75
N GLY A 505 36.87 -10.56 20.46
CA GLY A 505 36.32 -10.60 21.81
C GLY A 505 34.79 -10.53 21.92
N PHE A 506 34.06 -10.50 20.79
CA PHE A 506 32.60 -10.48 20.75
C PHE A 506 32.06 -11.73 20.07
N TRP A 507 30.92 -12.24 20.58
CA TRP A 507 30.18 -13.31 19.94
C TRP A 507 29.50 -12.82 18.66
N ARG A 508 29.72 -13.55 17.55
CA ARG A 508 29.08 -13.28 16.26
C ARG A 508 28.53 -14.57 15.67
N ASP A 509 27.45 -14.44 14.90
CA ASP A 509 26.94 -15.50 14.04
C ASP A 509 28.01 -15.81 12.96
N TYR A 510 28.51 -17.04 12.98
CA TYR A 510 29.61 -17.48 12.12
C TYR A 510 29.12 -18.37 10.98
N ALA A 511 28.27 -19.35 11.30
CA ALA A 511 27.81 -20.31 10.33
C ALA A 511 26.42 -20.89 10.67
N ARG A 512 25.79 -21.43 9.65
CA ARG A 512 24.56 -22.18 9.77
C ARG A 512 24.79 -23.62 9.29
N VAL A 513 24.29 -24.58 10.05
CA VAL A 513 24.33 -26.02 9.73
C VAL A 513 22.92 -26.43 9.33
N ASP A 514 22.73 -26.78 8.07
CA ASP A 514 21.46 -27.25 7.53
C ASP A 514 21.44 -28.79 7.41
N GLY A 515 20.22 -29.37 7.40
CA GLY A 515 20.05 -30.79 7.20
C GLY A 515 20.27 -31.66 8.46
N ILE A 516 20.14 -31.06 9.65
CA ILE A 516 20.29 -31.73 10.95
C ILE A 516 19.17 -32.76 11.25
N GLY A 517 18.23 -32.98 10.32
CA GLY A 517 17.02 -33.75 10.58
C GLY A 517 16.02 -32.91 11.39
N THR A 518 15.95 -33.14 12.71
CA THR A 518 15.15 -32.28 13.61
C THR A 518 16.04 -31.79 14.76
N GLY A 519 15.80 -30.55 15.20
CA GLY A 519 16.54 -29.97 16.33
C GLY A 519 16.49 -30.85 17.58
N ARG A 520 15.35 -31.53 17.85
CA ARG A 520 15.19 -32.44 18.97
C ARG A 520 16.13 -33.64 18.87
N ALA A 521 16.24 -34.28 17.71
CA ALA A 521 17.10 -35.42 17.51
C ALA A 521 18.59 -35.06 17.68
N LEU A 522 19.01 -33.91 17.19
CA LEU A 522 20.36 -33.40 17.38
C LEU A 522 20.66 -33.13 18.86
N ILE A 523 19.74 -32.49 19.59
CA ILE A 523 19.87 -32.22 21.03
C ILE A 523 20.02 -33.54 21.82
N GLU A 524 19.26 -34.57 21.49
CA GLU A 524 19.36 -35.89 22.12
C GLU A 524 20.71 -36.54 21.85
N GLN A 525 21.25 -36.45 20.63
CA GLN A 525 22.58 -36.98 20.30
C GLN A 525 23.69 -36.22 21.04
N ILE A 526 23.60 -34.89 21.18
CA ILE A 526 24.55 -34.10 21.95
C ILE A 526 24.52 -34.51 23.43
N ARG A 527 23.32 -34.64 24.02
CA ARG A 527 23.16 -35.08 25.42
C ARG A 527 23.67 -36.50 25.68
N ALA A 528 23.47 -37.41 24.73
CA ALA A 528 23.94 -38.77 24.82
C ALA A 528 25.44 -38.94 24.52
N GLY A 529 26.13 -37.86 24.08
CA GLY A 529 27.54 -37.91 23.66
C GLY A 529 27.79 -38.80 22.43
N THR A 530 26.76 -39.05 21.62
CA THR A 530 26.84 -39.87 20.43
C THR A 530 27.11 -39.10 19.15
N LEU A 531 27.06 -37.77 19.21
CA LEU A 531 27.37 -36.88 18.08
C LEU A 531 28.87 -36.98 17.76
N LYS A 532 29.20 -37.40 16.53
CA LYS A 532 30.58 -37.48 16.06
C LYS A 532 30.93 -36.26 15.21
N LEU A 533 32.01 -35.58 15.58
CA LEU A 533 32.64 -34.58 14.76
C LEU A 533 33.64 -35.24 13.82
N ALA A 534 33.62 -34.86 12.54
CA ALA A 534 34.54 -35.40 11.55
C ALA A 534 35.09 -34.27 10.67
N LYS A 535 36.37 -34.34 10.33
CA LYS A 535 36.97 -33.39 9.38
C LYS A 535 36.30 -33.53 8.01
N PRO A 536 36.07 -32.42 7.29
CA PRO A 536 35.48 -32.47 5.96
C PRO A 536 36.30 -33.39 5.04
N ARG A 537 35.63 -34.28 4.31
CA ARG A 537 36.28 -35.16 3.35
C ARG A 537 36.96 -34.40 2.20
N TYR A 538 36.43 -33.28 1.85
CA TYR A 538 36.91 -32.41 0.78
C TYR A 538 37.42 -31.10 1.36
N LYS A 539 38.51 -30.57 0.78
CA LYS A 539 39.04 -29.25 1.15
C LYS A 539 38.06 -28.16 0.79
N THR A 540 37.99 -27.11 1.59
CA THR A 540 37.28 -25.90 1.26
C THR A 540 37.96 -25.18 0.08
N LEU A 541 37.16 -24.63 -0.83
CA LEU A 541 37.65 -23.77 -1.91
C LEU A 541 37.77 -22.35 -1.36
N VAL A 542 38.93 -21.73 -1.55
CA VAL A 542 39.11 -20.32 -1.21
C VAL A 542 39.04 -19.51 -2.52
N ILE A 543 38.02 -18.71 -2.70
CA ILE A 543 37.82 -17.85 -3.86
C ILE A 543 37.70 -16.42 -3.35
N ASP A 544 38.61 -15.54 -3.79
CA ASP A 544 38.67 -14.12 -3.38
C ASP A 544 38.67 -13.92 -1.84
N GLY A 545 39.41 -14.79 -1.13
CA GLY A 545 39.51 -14.74 0.33
C GLY A 545 38.28 -15.26 1.10
N ARG A 546 37.29 -15.82 0.41
CA ARG A 546 36.11 -16.47 1.02
C ARG A 546 36.24 -17.98 0.94
N GLU A 547 36.07 -18.65 2.07
CA GLU A 547 36.03 -20.10 2.15
C GLU A 547 34.65 -20.64 1.76
N LEU A 548 34.60 -21.49 0.76
CA LEU A 548 33.41 -22.14 0.27
C LEU A 548 33.47 -23.63 0.59
N GLY A 549 32.69 -24.07 1.58
CA GLY A 549 32.54 -25.48 1.92
C GLY A 549 31.71 -26.23 0.86
N MET A 550 32.10 -27.44 0.50
CA MET A 550 31.30 -28.29 -0.35
C MET A 550 30.22 -28.99 0.49
N MET A 551 28.96 -28.81 0.15
CA MET A 551 27.86 -29.64 0.67
C MET A 551 27.71 -30.86 -0.23
N PRO A 552 27.92 -32.10 0.28
CA PRO A 552 27.60 -33.27 -0.50
C PRO A 552 26.08 -33.36 -0.76
N TYR A 553 25.69 -33.66 -1.99
CA TYR A 553 24.30 -33.97 -2.28
C TYR A 553 23.89 -35.21 -1.44
N PRO A 554 22.67 -35.21 -0.85
CA PRO A 554 22.17 -36.41 -0.20
C PRO A 554 22.19 -37.57 -1.21
N GLN A 555 22.92 -38.63 -0.87
CA GLN A 555 22.90 -39.85 -1.68
C GLN A 555 21.45 -40.36 -1.65
N ARG A 556 20.85 -40.47 -2.83
CA ARG A 556 19.60 -41.21 -2.99
C ARG A 556 19.96 -42.69 -2.87
N ASP A 557 19.54 -43.32 -1.76
CA ASP A 557 19.48 -44.76 -1.65
C ASP A 557 18.46 -45.34 -2.63
#